data_edf36791accff6046142dc0528971800
#
_entry.id   edf36791accff6046142dc0528971800
#
_cell.length_a   1.000
_cell.length_b   1.000
_cell.length_c   1.000
_cell.angle_alpha   90.00
_cell.angle_beta   90.00
_cell.angle_gamma   90.00
#
_symmetry.space_group_name_H-M   'P 1'
#
loop_
_entity.id
_entity.type
_entity.pdbx_description
1 polymer ?
#
loop_
_entity_poly.entity_id
_entity_poly.type
_entity_poly.pdbx_seq_one_letter_code
_entity_poly.pdbx_strand_id
1 'polypeptide(L)'
;MAKISTYTTDNNISPNDKVIGTDADSNNETKNFLISDISAYITSGIATNLAVTNVLNASGTDNQVPLGLDTPLQVQFGTAQGTIADPVMVDGLGNVRFNESGIYLINGYASFERQGSSGGGAVIAFRALINSVQAGVTKIVELKDTDTIVPYDLTIPFNALAGDILTWEIMRDSSGVNQGGLYSHTLLGGWSNVPSATLSIYKIGI
;
A
#
# COMPACT_ATOMS: atom_id res chain seq x y z
N MET A 1 -2.49 -1.55 59.57
CA MET A 1 -2.31 -1.36 58.12
C MET A 1 -1.46 -2.51 57.61
N ALA A 2 -2.00 -3.37 56.74
CA ALA A 2 -1.24 -4.45 56.12
C ALA A 2 -0.21 -3.84 55.13
N LYS A 3 1.04 -4.31 55.22
CA LYS A 3 2.08 -3.88 54.27
C LYS A 3 2.03 -4.79 53.02
N ILE A 4 1.94 -4.22 51.85
CA ILE A 4 1.93 -4.95 50.58
C ILE A 4 3.16 -5.87 50.43
N SER A 5 4.30 -5.47 51.02
CA SER A 5 5.52 -6.28 51.06
C SER A 5 5.47 -7.58 51.86
N THR A 6 4.38 -7.83 52.56
CA THR A 6 4.18 -9.08 53.37
C THR A 6 3.39 -10.15 52.59
N TYR A 7 2.87 -9.84 51.42
CA TYR A 7 2.17 -10.82 50.58
C TYR A 7 3.17 -11.65 49.77
N THR A 8 2.91 -12.92 49.65
CA THR A 8 3.68 -13.82 48.77
C THR A 8 3.38 -13.46 47.34
N THR A 9 4.43 -13.48 46.49
CA THR A 9 4.24 -13.28 45.07
C THR A 9 3.50 -14.48 44.48
N ASP A 10 2.39 -14.23 43.81
CA ASP A 10 1.72 -15.22 42.99
C ASP A 10 2.33 -15.18 41.58
N ASN A 11 2.93 -16.30 41.15
CA ASN A 11 3.51 -16.46 39.83
C ASN A 11 2.52 -17.07 38.82
N ASN A 12 1.29 -17.36 39.27
CA ASN A 12 0.26 -18.03 38.46
C ASN A 12 -0.93 -17.11 38.25
N ILE A 13 -0.73 -16.06 37.44
CA ILE A 13 -1.78 -15.10 37.15
C ILE A 13 -2.92 -15.77 36.37
N SER A 14 -4.13 -15.69 36.87
CA SER A 14 -5.35 -16.24 36.27
C SER A 14 -6.28 -15.13 35.78
N PRO A 15 -7.19 -15.43 34.83
CA PRO A 15 -8.18 -14.46 34.36
C PRO A 15 -9.09 -13.88 35.43
N ASN A 16 -9.29 -14.63 36.54
CA ASN A 16 -10.16 -14.24 37.66
C ASN A 16 -9.42 -13.44 38.74
N ASP A 17 -8.12 -13.29 38.65
CA ASP A 17 -7.35 -12.47 39.58
C ASP A 17 -7.74 -11.00 39.43
N LYS A 18 -7.58 -10.24 40.48
CA LYS A 18 -8.04 -8.87 40.57
C LYS A 18 -6.89 -7.90 40.82
N VAL A 19 -6.89 -6.81 40.08
CA VAL A 19 -6.03 -5.65 40.30
C VAL A 19 -6.87 -4.53 40.92
N ILE A 20 -6.34 -3.89 41.96
CA ILE A 20 -6.97 -2.70 42.56
C ILE A 20 -6.50 -1.48 41.80
N GLY A 21 -7.43 -0.66 41.36
CA GLY A 21 -7.15 0.58 40.64
C GLY A 21 -8.21 1.65 40.90
N THR A 22 -8.05 2.79 40.26
CA THR A 22 -8.99 3.91 40.35
C THR A 22 -9.83 3.97 39.09
N ASP A 23 -11.13 4.03 39.19
CA ASP A 23 -12.08 4.15 38.11
C ASP A 23 -12.37 5.64 37.84
N ALA A 24 -11.85 6.16 36.75
CA ALA A 24 -11.99 7.59 36.38
C ALA A 24 -13.45 7.96 36.07
N ASP A 25 -14.22 7.02 35.48
CA ASP A 25 -15.61 7.24 35.09
C ASP A 25 -16.57 7.20 36.29
N SER A 26 -16.11 6.69 37.42
CA SER A 26 -16.87 6.61 38.68
C SER A 26 -16.29 7.54 39.76
N ASN A 27 -15.99 8.78 39.40
CA ASN A 27 -15.49 9.81 40.35
C ASN A 27 -14.23 9.39 41.09
N ASN A 28 -13.33 8.65 40.45
CA ASN A 28 -12.09 8.13 40.99
C ASN A 28 -12.27 7.17 42.19
N GLU A 29 -13.37 6.45 42.22
CA GLU A 29 -13.56 5.39 43.21
C GLU A 29 -12.53 4.26 43.09
N THR A 30 -12.11 3.70 44.20
CA THR A 30 -11.24 2.52 44.19
C THR A 30 -12.05 1.28 43.86
N LYS A 31 -11.70 0.57 42.81
CA LYS A 31 -12.39 -0.65 42.36
C LYS A 31 -11.40 -1.79 42.09
N ASN A 32 -11.94 -2.99 42.05
CA ASN A 32 -11.22 -4.18 41.59
C ASN A 32 -11.51 -4.38 40.09
N PHE A 33 -10.46 -4.55 39.31
CA PHE A 33 -10.54 -4.90 37.90
C PHE A 33 -10.08 -6.35 37.70
N LEU A 34 -10.82 -7.14 36.92
CA LEU A 34 -10.38 -8.49 36.57
C LEU A 34 -9.23 -8.42 35.54
N ILE A 35 -8.29 -9.35 35.67
CA ILE A 35 -7.21 -9.50 34.68
C ILE A 35 -7.78 -9.79 33.28
N SER A 36 -8.89 -10.57 33.20
CA SER A 36 -9.61 -10.80 31.95
C SER A 36 -10.06 -9.51 31.25
N ASP A 37 -10.59 -8.56 32.03
CA ASP A 37 -11.13 -7.31 31.47
C ASP A 37 -9.99 -6.40 30.99
N ILE A 38 -8.91 -6.31 31.78
CA ILE A 38 -7.69 -5.59 31.39
C ILE A 38 -7.09 -6.19 30.12
N SER A 39 -7.00 -7.53 30.06
CA SER A 39 -6.50 -8.25 28.90
C SER A 39 -7.37 -8.01 27.67
N ALA A 40 -8.70 -8.06 27.80
CA ALA A 40 -9.63 -7.79 26.71
C ALA A 40 -9.50 -6.36 26.19
N TYR A 41 -9.36 -5.37 27.09
CA TYR A 41 -9.15 -3.98 26.73
C TYR A 41 -7.83 -3.78 25.95
N ILE A 42 -6.73 -4.33 26.44
CA ILE A 42 -5.42 -4.28 25.79
C ILE A 42 -5.49 -4.98 24.42
N THR A 43 -6.08 -6.18 24.37
CA THR A 43 -6.17 -6.97 23.13
C THR A 43 -7.02 -6.25 22.08
N SER A 44 -8.15 -5.66 22.48
CA SER A 44 -9.00 -4.89 21.55
C SER A 44 -8.27 -3.68 21.00
N GLY A 45 -7.54 -2.95 21.84
CA GLY A 45 -6.71 -1.82 21.40
C GLY A 45 -5.59 -2.22 20.47
N ILE A 46 -4.89 -3.31 20.77
CA ILE A 46 -3.82 -3.85 19.91
C ILE A 46 -4.41 -4.36 18.59
N ALA A 47 -5.50 -5.14 18.64
CA ALA A 47 -6.13 -5.68 17.44
C ALA A 47 -6.61 -4.57 16.49
N THR A 48 -7.16 -3.47 17.03
CA THR A 48 -7.58 -2.32 16.23
C THR A 48 -6.40 -1.61 15.57
N ASN A 49 -5.26 -1.54 16.27
CA ASN A 49 -4.07 -0.82 15.78
C ASN A 49 -3.15 -1.68 14.89
N LEU A 50 -3.25 -3.02 14.99
CA LEU A 50 -2.40 -3.96 14.22
C LEU A 50 -3.17 -4.72 13.14
N ALA A 51 -4.47 -4.44 12.95
CA ALA A 51 -5.25 -5.08 11.90
C ALA A 51 -4.74 -4.64 10.53
N VAL A 52 -4.15 -5.59 9.79
CA VAL A 52 -3.83 -5.39 8.37
C VAL A 52 -5.13 -5.55 7.58
N THR A 53 -5.62 -4.45 7.03
CA THR A 53 -6.85 -4.44 6.24
C THR A 53 -6.52 -4.10 4.79
N ASN A 54 -6.89 -4.99 3.85
CA ASN A 54 -6.86 -4.64 2.43
C ASN A 54 -7.93 -3.57 2.18
N VAL A 55 -7.52 -2.42 1.71
CA VAL A 55 -8.40 -1.25 1.49
C VAL A 55 -8.57 -0.89 0.03
N LEU A 56 -7.71 -1.40 -0.86
CA LEU A 56 -7.80 -1.19 -2.30
C LEU A 56 -7.12 -2.32 -3.06
N ASN A 57 -7.76 -2.82 -4.13
CA ASN A 57 -7.14 -3.63 -5.17
C ASN A 57 -7.59 -3.09 -6.53
N ALA A 58 -6.66 -2.65 -7.34
CA ALA A 58 -6.93 -2.12 -8.66
C ALA A 58 -6.02 -2.78 -9.70
N SER A 59 -6.52 -2.94 -10.91
CA SER A 59 -5.81 -3.64 -11.98
C SER A 59 -6.19 -3.05 -13.34
N GLY A 60 -5.18 -2.61 -14.11
CA GLY A 60 -5.32 -2.10 -15.46
C GLY A 60 -4.88 -3.13 -16.50
N THR A 61 -5.70 -3.37 -17.50
CA THR A 61 -5.41 -4.29 -18.60
C THR A 61 -5.11 -3.58 -19.92
N ASP A 62 -5.20 -2.26 -19.97
CA ASP A 62 -4.87 -1.47 -21.15
C ASP A 62 -3.36 -1.27 -21.26
N ASN A 63 -2.86 -1.26 -22.49
CA ASN A 63 -1.47 -0.91 -22.74
C ASN A 63 -1.25 0.57 -22.50
N GLN A 64 -0.17 0.90 -21.78
CA GLN A 64 0.15 2.26 -21.37
C GLN A 64 1.52 2.65 -21.93
N VAL A 65 1.49 3.33 -23.07
CA VAL A 65 2.69 3.65 -23.84
C VAL A 65 2.85 5.17 -23.90
N PRO A 66 3.95 5.74 -23.37
CA PRO A 66 4.22 7.18 -23.51
C PRO A 66 4.21 7.61 -24.98
N LEU A 67 3.66 8.78 -25.27
CA LEU A 67 3.50 9.26 -26.66
C LEU A 67 4.83 9.59 -27.34
N GLY A 68 5.85 9.96 -26.58
CA GLY A 68 7.16 10.35 -27.09
C GLY A 68 8.28 10.11 -26.08
N LEU A 69 9.53 10.42 -26.50
CA LEU A 69 10.67 10.49 -25.59
C LEU A 69 10.49 11.65 -24.59
N ASP A 70 11.00 11.47 -23.39
CA ASP A 70 11.03 12.45 -22.31
C ASP A 70 9.64 13.05 -21.97
N THR A 71 8.57 12.32 -22.34
CA THR A 71 7.19 12.70 -22.07
C THR A 71 6.59 11.77 -21.00
N PRO A 72 6.36 12.23 -19.77
CA PRO A 72 5.75 11.42 -18.73
C PRO A 72 4.32 10.97 -19.08
N LEU A 73 3.99 9.75 -18.73
CA LEU A 73 2.65 9.19 -18.77
C LEU A 73 2.29 8.71 -17.36
N GLN A 74 1.17 9.19 -16.83
CA GLN A 74 0.64 8.71 -15.57
C GLN A 74 0.11 7.28 -15.71
N VAL A 75 0.50 6.40 -14.80
CA VAL A 75 0.08 4.99 -14.76
C VAL A 75 -1.36 4.90 -14.26
N GLN A 76 -2.18 4.16 -14.99
CA GLN A 76 -3.57 3.87 -14.67
C GLN A 76 -3.72 2.44 -14.16
N PHE A 77 -4.64 2.24 -13.23
CA PHE A 77 -4.92 0.95 -12.60
C PHE A 77 -6.34 0.45 -12.93
N GLY A 78 -6.78 0.70 -14.17
CA GLY A 78 -8.10 0.31 -14.66
C GLY A 78 -9.20 1.30 -14.27
N THR A 79 -10.41 0.79 -14.06
CA THR A 79 -11.56 1.62 -13.69
C THR A 79 -11.45 2.15 -12.26
N ALA A 80 -12.07 3.29 -12.01
CA ALA A 80 -12.13 3.87 -10.67
C ALA A 80 -12.66 2.87 -9.64
N GLN A 81 -12.05 2.82 -8.47
CA GLN A 81 -12.42 1.94 -7.37
C GLN A 81 -12.35 2.70 -6.03
N GLY A 82 -13.23 2.32 -5.13
CA GLY A 82 -13.41 3.01 -3.87
C GLY A 82 -14.19 4.31 -4.02
N THR A 83 -14.57 4.88 -2.90
CA THR A 83 -15.31 6.15 -2.77
C THR A 83 -14.65 7.04 -1.74
N ILE A 84 -15.13 8.27 -1.58
CA ILE A 84 -14.64 9.19 -0.54
C ILE A 84 -14.89 8.68 0.89
N ALA A 85 -15.80 7.70 1.06
CA ALA A 85 -16.08 7.07 2.35
C ALA A 85 -15.09 5.92 2.68
N ASP A 86 -14.34 5.44 1.69
CA ASP A 86 -13.34 4.40 1.89
C ASP A 86 -12.00 5.03 2.31
N PRO A 87 -11.15 4.34 3.07
CA PRO A 87 -9.84 4.85 3.48
C PRO A 87 -8.95 5.28 2.31
N VAL A 88 -9.07 4.58 1.18
CA VAL A 88 -8.34 4.84 -0.06
C VAL A 88 -9.24 4.64 -1.26
N MET A 89 -9.10 5.49 -2.25
CA MET A 89 -9.75 5.34 -3.55
C MET A 89 -8.75 5.56 -4.69
N VAL A 90 -9.03 5.02 -5.87
CA VAL A 90 -8.31 5.31 -7.11
C VAL A 90 -9.29 5.73 -8.18
N ASP A 91 -8.96 6.79 -8.93
CA ASP A 91 -9.75 7.21 -10.09
C ASP A 91 -9.29 6.55 -11.39
N GLY A 92 -10.04 6.75 -12.46
CA GLY A 92 -9.71 6.20 -13.79
C GLY A 92 -8.45 6.81 -14.42
N LEU A 93 -7.88 7.85 -13.84
CA LEU A 93 -6.63 8.46 -14.28
C LEU A 93 -5.41 7.92 -13.52
N GLY A 94 -5.63 7.08 -12.48
CA GLY A 94 -4.57 6.50 -11.65
C GLY A 94 -4.17 7.37 -10.46
N ASN A 95 -4.99 8.37 -10.08
CA ASN A 95 -4.80 9.11 -8.84
C ASN A 95 -5.29 8.27 -7.66
N VAL A 96 -4.37 7.87 -6.79
CA VAL A 96 -4.67 7.15 -5.55
C VAL A 96 -4.78 8.16 -4.43
N ARG A 97 -6.00 8.37 -3.94
CA ARG A 97 -6.29 9.33 -2.87
C ARG A 97 -6.44 8.61 -1.54
N PHE A 98 -5.74 9.07 -0.53
CA PHE A 98 -5.89 8.64 0.85
C PHE A 98 -6.93 9.54 1.53
N ASN A 99 -8.07 8.99 1.91
CA ASN A 99 -9.15 9.73 2.58
C ASN A 99 -8.97 9.74 4.10
N GLU A 100 -8.14 8.82 4.62
CA GLU A 100 -7.80 8.74 6.04
C GLU A 100 -6.27 8.78 6.22
N SER A 101 -5.82 9.45 7.28
CA SER A 101 -4.42 9.36 7.69
C SER A 101 -4.11 7.97 8.24
N GLY A 102 -2.86 7.52 8.06
CA GLY A 102 -2.43 6.23 8.57
C GLY A 102 -1.17 5.70 7.90
N ILE A 103 -0.73 4.54 8.37
CA ILE A 103 0.38 3.81 7.77
C ILE A 103 -0.19 2.75 6.82
N TYR A 104 0.25 2.81 5.58
CA TYR A 104 -0.20 1.92 4.50
C TYR A 104 0.96 1.10 3.94
N LEU A 105 0.70 -0.15 3.59
CA LEU A 105 1.59 -0.96 2.77
C LEU A 105 1.05 -0.95 1.35
N ILE A 106 1.87 -0.47 0.43
CA ILE A 106 1.52 -0.33 -0.99
C ILE A 106 2.29 -1.40 -1.76
N ASN A 107 1.57 -2.32 -2.40
CA ASN A 107 2.11 -3.30 -3.32
C ASN A 107 1.71 -2.91 -4.73
N GLY A 108 2.68 -2.69 -5.59
CA GLY A 108 2.48 -2.39 -6.99
C GLY A 108 3.16 -3.41 -7.88
N TYR A 109 2.56 -3.68 -9.02
CA TYR A 109 3.15 -4.46 -10.10
C TYR A 109 3.02 -3.69 -11.40
N ALA A 110 4.05 -3.76 -12.24
CA ALA A 110 4.04 -3.22 -13.60
C ALA A 110 4.74 -4.20 -14.55
N SER A 111 4.14 -4.39 -15.75
CA SER A 111 4.70 -5.24 -16.80
C SER A 111 5.33 -4.36 -17.87
N PHE A 112 6.63 -4.16 -17.78
CA PHE A 112 7.38 -3.40 -18.79
C PHE A 112 7.71 -4.29 -19.99
N GLU A 113 7.43 -3.78 -21.18
CA GLU A 113 7.72 -4.45 -22.43
C GLU A 113 8.08 -3.45 -23.52
N ARG A 114 8.84 -3.92 -24.49
CA ARG A 114 9.14 -3.23 -25.73
C ARG A 114 8.54 -4.00 -26.89
N GLN A 115 7.61 -3.38 -27.60
CA GLN A 115 7.09 -3.92 -28.85
C GLN A 115 7.71 -3.18 -30.05
N GLY A 116 8.11 -3.92 -31.06
CA GLY A 116 8.72 -3.39 -32.27
C GLY A 116 10.16 -3.83 -32.48
N SER A 117 10.58 -3.85 -33.72
CA SER A 117 11.79 -4.54 -34.19
C SER A 117 12.99 -3.65 -34.49
N SER A 118 12.93 -2.32 -34.33
CA SER A 118 14.04 -1.44 -34.62
C SER A 118 15.13 -1.50 -33.55
N GLY A 119 16.38 -1.59 -33.97
CA GLY A 119 17.54 -1.79 -33.11
C GLY A 119 17.72 -0.78 -31.97
N GLY A 120 18.52 -1.18 -31.00
CA GLY A 120 18.76 -0.42 -29.75
C GLY A 120 17.82 -0.81 -28.62
N GLY A 121 18.19 -0.55 -27.38
CA GLY A 121 17.39 -0.78 -26.18
C GLY A 121 16.43 0.36 -25.88
N ALA A 122 15.26 0.07 -25.34
CA ALA A 122 14.39 1.08 -24.76
C ALA A 122 14.77 1.29 -23.29
N VAL A 123 14.79 2.53 -22.84
CA VAL A 123 15.02 2.89 -21.46
C VAL A 123 13.75 3.55 -20.93
N ILE A 124 13.17 2.95 -19.89
CA ILE A 124 11.94 3.45 -19.28
C ILE A 124 12.26 3.89 -17.86
N ALA A 125 12.08 5.16 -17.58
CA ALA A 125 12.12 5.71 -16.25
C ALA A 125 10.76 5.54 -15.57
N PHE A 126 10.78 5.31 -14.25
CA PHE A 126 9.59 5.15 -13.43
C PHE A 126 9.78 5.92 -12.11
N ARG A 127 8.75 6.65 -11.69
CA ARG A 127 8.75 7.38 -10.42
C ARG A 127 7.37 7.42 -9.78
N ALA A 128 7.35 7.64 -8.48
CA ALA A 128 6.15 7.98 -7.71
C ALA A 128 6.15 9.47 -7.37
N LEU A 129 4.95 10.05 -7.33
CA LEU A 129 4.74 11.42 -6.86
C LEU A 129 3.68 11.42 -5.75
N ILE A 130 3.89 12.27 -4.75
CA ILE A 130 2.90 12.59 -3.72
C ILE A 130 2.56 14.06 -3.87
N ASN A 131 1.28 14.35 -4.06
CA ASN A 131 0.79 15.71 -4.29
C ASN A 131 1.58 16.43 -5.41
N SER A 132 1.86 15.70 -6.51
CA SER A 132 2.65 16.15 -7.66
C SER A 132 4.14 16.42 -7.38
N VAL A 133 4.66 16.07 -6.22
CA VAL A 133 6.09 16.17 -5.87
C VAL A 133 6.70 14.77 -5.88
N GLN A 134 7.84 14.61 -6.56
CA GLN A 134 8.52 13.31 -6.63
C GLN A 134 8.85 12.79 -5.24
N ALA A 135 8.41 11.56 -4.96
CA ALA A 135 8.68 10.81 -3.75
C ALA A 135 9.71 9.71 -4.03
N GLY A 136 10.83 9.78 -3.31
CA GLY A 136 11.91 8.82 -3.49
C GLY A 136 12.73 9.05 -4.78
N VAL A 137 13.34 7.99 -5.28
CA VAL A 137 14.24 8.04 -6.44
C VAL A 137 13.54 7.52 -7.70
N THR A 138 13.91 8.08 -8.85
CA THR A 138 13.53 7.50 -10.15
C THR A 138 14.23 6.14 -10.33
N LYS A 139 13.48 5.16 -10.81
CA LYS A 139 13.98 3.86 -11.23
C LYS A 139 14.07 3.79 -12.74
N ILE A 140 14.95 2.94 -13.26
CA ILE A 140 15.12 2.72 -14.68
C ILE A 140 14.98 1.24 -14.99
N VAL A 141 14.25 0.94 -16.07
CA VAL A 141 14.15 -0.40 -16.66
C VAL A 141 14.72 -0.30 -18.09
N GLU A 142 15.72 -1.11 -18.37
CA GLU A 142 16.31 -1.23 -19.72
C GLU A 142 15.77 -2.48 -20.41
N LEU A 143 15.12 -2.29 -21.55
CA LEU A 143 14.54 -3.34 -22.38
C LEU A 143 15.43 -3.52 -23.63
N LYS A 144 16.34 -4.50 -23.59
CA LYS A 144 17.36 -4.69 -24.63
C LYS A 144 16.80 -5.24 -25.94
N ASP A 145 15.87 -6.19 -25.82
CA ASP A 145 15.29 -6.92 -26.94
C ASP A 145 13.78 -6.68 -27.05
N THR A 146 13.23 -6.91 -28.24
CA THR A 146 11.79 -6.99 -28.45
C THR A 146 11.23 -8.21 -27.74
N ASP A 147 9.98 -8.11 -27.33
CA ASP A 147 9.23 -9.19 -26.67
C ASP A 147 9.80 -9.62 -25.28
N THR A 148 10.74 -8.84 -24.75
CA THR A 148 11.21 -9.06 -23.38
C THR A 148 10.24 -8.41 -22.41
N ILE A 149 9.62 -9.23 -21.58
CA ILE A 149 8.77 -8.78 -20.48
C ILE A 149 9.62 -8.66 -19.23
N VAL A 150 9.66 -7.49 -18.62
CA VAL A 150 10.33 -7.24 -17.35
C VAL A 150 9.27 -6.90 -16.31
N PRO A 151 8.90 -7.85 -15.46
CA PRO A 151 8.02 -7.57 -14.34
C PRO A 151 8.75 -6.70 -13.31
N TYR A 152 8.04 -5.76 -12.75
CA TYR A 152 8.52 -4.90 -11.69
C TYR A 152 7.54 -4.92 -10.54
N ASP A 153 8.00 -5.43 -9.41
CA ASP A 153 7.24 -5.45 -8.16
C ASP A 153 7.78 -4.39 -7.21
N LEU A 154 6.87 -3.69 -6.58
CA LEU A 154 7.18 -2.65 -5.61
C LEU A 154 6.37 -2.89 -4.33
N THR A 155 7.05 -2.93 -3.20
CA THR A 155 6.42 -2.96 -1.88
C THR A 155 7.02 -1.85 -1.04
N ILE A 156 6.22 -0.87 -0.64
CA ILE A 156 6.66 0.26 0.17
C ILE A 156 5.69 0.53 1.33
N PRO A 157 6.20 0.77 2.54
CA PRO A 157 5.40 1.41 3.58
C PRO A 157 5.27 2.90 3.27
N PHE A 158 4.09 3.45 3.49
CA PHE A 158 3.77 4.85 3.25
C PHE A 158 2.96 5.43 4.42
N ASN A 159 3.43 6.53 4.99
CA ASN A 159 2.69 7.28 5.99
C ASN A 159 1.91 8.39 5.27
N ALA A 160 0.61 8.18 5.08
CA ALA A 160 -0.27 9.10 4.39
C ALA A 160 -1.00 10.03 5.35
N LEU A 161 -1.20 11.27 4.92
CA LEU A 161 -2.16 12.20 5.51
C LEU A 161 -3.47 12.14 4.71
N ALA A 162 -4.59 12.38 5.39
CA ALA A 162 -5.88 12.50 4.71
C ALA A 162 -5.83 13.63 3.67
N GLY A 163 -6.19 13.29 2.43
CA GLY A 163 -6.11 14.19 1.28
C GLY A 163 -4.87 14.00 0.40
N ASP A 164 -3.85 13.26 0.84
CA ASP A 164 -2.70 12.96 -0.01
C ASP A 164 -3.12 12.20 -1.27
N ILE A 165 -2.45 12.52 -2.37
CA ILE A 165 -2.63 11.88 -3.67
C ILE A 165 -1.31 11.29 -4.11
N LEU A 166 -1.28 9.97 -4.26
CA LEU A 166 -0.17 9.22 -4.84
C LEU A 166 -0.46 8.98 -6.32
N THR A 167 0.51 9.28 -7.18
CA THR A 167 0.49 8.93 -8.60
C THR A 167 1.81 8.28 -8.99
N TRP A 168 1.78 7.45 -10.03
CA TRP A 168 2.97 6.89 -10.64
C TRP A 168 3.07 7.35 -12.08
N GLU A 169 4.29 7.58 -12.52
CA GLU A 169 4.58 7.97 -13.90
C GLU A 169 5.67 7.08 -14.50
N ILE A 170 5.51 6.82 -15.78
CA ILE A 170 6.55 6.24 -16.63
C ILE A 170 6.93 7.22 -17.72
N MET A 171 8.15 7.12 -18.20
CA MET A 171 8.67 7.95 -19.28
C MET A 171 9.67 7.16 -20.11
N ARG A 172 9.62 7.28 -21.42
CA ARG A 172 10.67 6.77 -22.30
C ARG A 172 11.82 7.78 -22.34
N ASP A 173 12.99 7.35 -21.88
CA ASP A 173 14.17 8.21 -21.80
C ASP A 173 14.86 8.34 -23.16
N SER A 174 15.35 9.53 -23.51
CA SER A 174 16.04 9.82 -24.76
C SER A 174 17.39 9.11 -24.91
N SER A 175 17.93 8.51 -23.85
CA SER A 175 19.11 7.64 -23.93
C SER A 175 18.82 6.29 -24.58
N GLY A 176 17.54 5.93 -24.77
CA GLY A 176 17.07 4.75 -25.47
C GLY A 176 16.31 5.06 -26.75
N VAL A 177 15.67 4.04 -27.33
CA VAL A 177 14.78 4.20 -28.49
C VAL A 177 13.37 4.59 -28.05
N ASN A 178 12.62 5.25 -28.95
CA ASN A 178 11.24 5.66 -28.70
C ASN A 178 10.27 4.47 -28.75
N GLN A 179 10.46 3.50 -27.87
CA GLN A 179 9.68 2.27 -27.78
C GLN A 179 9.56 1.85 -26.31
N GLY A 180 8.59 0.98 -26.02
CA GLY A 180 8.36 0.45 -24.69
C GLY A 180 7.30 1.20 -23.90
N GLY A 181 6.77 0.50 -22.90
CA GLY A 181 5.70 0.97 -22.04
C GLY A 181 5.29 -0.15 -21.08
N LEU A 182 4.07 -0.04 -20.54
CA LEU A 182 3.43 -1.10 -19.79
C LEU A 182 2.44 -1.84 -20.68
N TYR A 183 2.54 -3.16 -20.70
CA TYR A 183 1.71 -3.99 -21.56
C TYR A 183 0.97 -5.07 -20.78
N SER A 184 -0.26 -5.30 -21.18
CA SER A 184 -1.06 -6.45 -20.72
C SER A 184 -0.86 -7.62 -21.68
N HIS A 185 -0.98 -8.83 -21.17
CA HIS A 185 -0.84 -10.06 -21.96
C HIS A 185 -2.07 -10.93 -21.83
N THR A 186 -2.57 -11.41 -22.96
CA THR A 186 -3.63 -12.39 -23.02
C THR A 186 -3.02 -13.79 -22.99
N LEU A 187 -3.36 -14.57 -21.98
CA LEU A 187 -2.89 -15.93 -21.84
C LEU A 187 -3.85 -16.91 -22.51
N LEU A 188 -3.30 -18.02 -23.02
CA LEU A 188 -4.07 -19.11 -23.59
C LEU A 188 -4.54 -20.08 -22.49
N GLY A 189 -5.54 -20.92 -22.81
CA GLY A 189 -5.99 -21.99 -21.91
C GLY A 189 -6.89 -21.56 -20.77
N GLY A 190 -7.57 -20.42 -20.90
CA GLY A 190 -8.55 -19.97 -19.91
C GLY A 190 -7.96 -19.29 -18.67
N TRP A 191 -6.69 -18.95 -18.69
CA TRP A 191 -6.05 -18.13 -17.65
C TRP A 191 -6.49 -16.67 -17.80
N SER A 192 -6.56 -15.97 -16.68
CA SER A 192 -6.80 -14.51 -16.67
C SER A 192 -5.67 -13.78 -17.39
N ASN A 193 -6.00 -12.66 -18.04
CA ASN A 193 -4.99 -11.80 -18.64
C ASN A 193 -4.03 -11.26 -17.57
N VAL A 194 -2.75 -11.13 -17.94
CA VAL A 194 -1.76 -10.44 -17.12
C VAL A 194 -2.01 -8.93 -17.26
N PRO A 195 -2.24 -8.20 -16.19
CA PRO A 195 -2.47 -6.76 -16.26
C PRO A 195 -1.18 -6.00 -16.61
N SER A 196 -1.32 -4.84 -17.22
CA SER A 196 -0.18 -3.92 -17.45
C SER A 196 0.33 -3.31 -16.15
N ALA A 197 -0.57 -3.03 -15.22
CA ALA A 197 -0.24 -2.55 -13.86
C ALA A 197 -1.30 -3.01 -12.85
N THR A 198 -0.87 -3.30 -11.63
CA THR A 198 -1.76 -3.55 -10.49
C THR A 198 -1.35 -2.75 -9.27
N LEU A 199 -2.29 -2.54 -8.38
CA LEU A 199 -2.09 -1.86 -7.12
C LEU A 199 -2.92 -2.55 -6.03
N SER A 200 -2.26 -2.91 -4.93
CA SER A 200 -2.92 -3.38 -3.72
C SER A 200 -2.45 -2.55 -2.53
N ILE A 201 -3.37 -2.01 -1.77
CA ILE A 201 -3.08 -1.17 -0.62
C ILE A 201 -3.69 -1.77 0.63
N TYR A 202 -2.89 -1.85 1.67
CA TYR A 202 -3.26 -2.35 2.99
C TYR A 202 -3.04 -1.26 4.02
N LYS A 203 -4.05 -0.96 4.84
CA LYS A 203 -3.86 -0.14 6.03
C LYS A 203 -3.27 -1.01 7.12
N ILE A 204 -2.12 -0.63 7.69
CA ILE A 204 -1.35 -1.41 8.67
C ILE A 204 -1.17 -0.66 10.00
N GLY A 205 -1.65 0.57 10.09
CA GLY A 205 -1.58 1.40 11.29
C GLY A 205 -2.38 2.69 11.18
N ILE A 206 -2.55 3.38 12.29
CA ILE A 206 -3.19 4.69 12.43
C ILE A 206 -2.14 5.80 12.53
#